data_588baefc36221edae674a669e24fbbec
#
_entry.id   588baefc36221edae674a669e24fbbec
#
_cell.length_a   1.000
_cell.length_b   1.000
_cell.length_c   1.000
_cell.angle_alpha   90.00
_cell.angle_beta   90.00
_cell.angle_gamma   90.00
#
_symmetry.space_group_name_H-M   'P 1'
#
loop_
_entity.id
_entity.type
_entity.pdbx_description
1 polymer ?
#
loop_
_entity_poly.entity_id
_entity_poly.type
_entity_poly.pdbx_seq_one_letter_code
_entity_poly.pdbx_strand_id
1 'polypeptide(L)'
;MITSHPSSADGLVATLGTYTPRTFQRAEPCAILCRNTAPLVAFAYGLLKQDIPCTILGRDIGAQLAAVVKKQRATSLEDLREKLGVWSAREAARAEAEGRSPERIADQYSCLMFFIRSLDEDSRSIASLLAKIDLMFTDTATAKDRVVLSTVHKAKGLEYHTVFILDKGKYMPSKYAKLPWQQEQEKNLIYVAITRAQHTLYYITSDCWSDKETTAA
;
A
#
# COMPACT_ATOMS: atom_id res chain seq x y z
N MET A 1 5.10 26.87 15.44
CA MET A 1 6.16 26.47 14.51
C MET A 1 6.92 25.32 15.16
N ILE A 2 7.01 24.16 14.50
CA ILE A 2 7.76 23.00 15.03
C ILE A 2 9.19 23.15 14.50
N THR A 3 10.16 23.25 15.38
CA THR A 3 11.59 23.31 15.05
C THR A 3 12.27 22.01 15.47
N SER A 4 13.31 21.62 14.76
CA SER A 4 14.13 20.46 15.14
C SER A 4 14.84 20.72 16.46
N HIS A 5 15.08 19.64 17.24
CA HIS A 5 15.94 19.75 18.40
C HIS A 5 17.38 20.11 17.98
N PRO A 6 18.10 20.99 18.69
CA PRO A 6 19.43 21.43 18.30
C PRO A 6 20.47 20.31 18.13
N SER A 7 20.26 19.16 18.78
CA SER A 7 21.15 17.99 18.67
C SER A 7 20.69 16.96 17.64
N SER A 8 19.60 17.21 16.91
CA SER A 8 19.15 16.30 15.87
C SER A 8 20.07 16.39 14.66
N ALA A 9 20.52 15.24 14.16
CA ALA A 9 21.22 15.18 12.89
C ALA A 9 20.31 15.62 11.73
N ASP A 10 20.88 16.25 10.72
CA ASP A 10 20.15 16.60 9.52
C ASP A 10 19.72 15.35 8.77
N GLY A 11 18.44 15.27 8.46
CA GLY A 11 17.85 14.20 7.65
C GLY A 11 17.89 14.56 6.15
N LEU A 12 17.76 13.52 5.32
CA LEU A 12 17.64 13.68 3.88
C LEU A 12 16.17 13.61 3.46
N VAL A 13 15.71 14.61 2.69
CA VAL A 13 14.40 14.57 2.02
C VAL A 13 14.60 14.77 0.53
N ALA A 14 14.16 13.81 -0.30
CA ALA A 14 14.32 13.88 -1.75
C ALA A 14 13.14 13.22 -2.49
N THR A 15 13.00 13.59 -3.78
CA THR A 15 12.11 12.89 -4.72
C THR A 15 12.95 12.06 -5.68
N LEU A 16 12.65 10.78 -5.82
CA LEU A 16 13.31 9.93 -6.80
C LEU A 16 12.52 9.95 -8.10
N GLY A 17 13.16 10.43 -9.18
CA GLY A 17 12.58 10.45 -10.52
C GLY A 17 12.55 9.07 -11.17
N THR A 18 13.56 8.24 -10.88
CA THR A 18 13.64 6.83 -11.26
C THR A 18 14.25 6.04 -10.13
N TYR A 19 13.85 4.78 -10.00
CA TYR A 19 14.41 3.88 -9.00
C TYR A 19 14.37 2.43 -9.50
N THR A 20 15.28 1.64 -8.99
CA THR A 20 15.44 0.22 -9.35
C THR A 20 15.19 -0.65 -8.12
N PRO A 21 15.07 -1.96 -8.27
CA PRO A 21 15.00 -2.90 -7.15
C PRO A 21 16.08 -2.68 -6.10
N ARG A 22 17.31 -2.38 -6.51
CA ARG A 22 18.44 -2.11 -5.60
C ARG A 22 18.23 -0.92 -4.66
N THR A 23 17.36 0.03 -5.03
CA THR A 23 17.02 1.17 -4.16
C THR A 23 16.46 0.71 -2.81
N PHE A 24 15.82 -0.46 -2.77
CA PHE A 24 15.18 -1.02 -1.58
C PHE A 24 16.04 -2.07 -0.85
N GLN A 25 17.16 -2.51 -1.45
CA GLN A 25 18.13 -3.41 -0.82
C GLN A 25 19.08 -2.57 0.04
N ARG A 26 18.67 -2.28 1.28
CA ARG A 26 19.40 -1.45 2.22
C ARG A 26 19.84 -2.24 3.44
N ALA A 27 20.96 -1.81 4.04
CA ALA A 27 21.43 -2.38 5.29
C ALA A 27 20.49 -2.06 6.47
N GLU A 28 19.89 -0.86 6.44
CA GLU A 28 18.98 -0.40 7.48
C GLU A 28 17.51 -0.64 7.11
N PRO A 29 16.64 -0.89 8.10
CA PRO A 29 15.22 -1.11 7.87
C PRO A 29 14.59 0.07 7.12
N CYS A 30 13.84 -0.24 6.07
CA CYS A 30 13.10 0.76 5.32
C CYS A 30 11.62 0.40 5.19
N ALA A 31 10.79 1.43 5.04
CA ALA A 31 9.38 1.25 4.82
C ALA A 31 8.90 1.97 3.56
N ILE A 32 7.94 1.36 2.87
CA ILE A 32 7.18 1.99 1.78
C ILE A 32 5.78 2.26 2.32
N LEU A 33 5.43 3.54 2.39
CA LEU A 33 4.16 4.00 2.92
C LEU A 33 3.26 4.51 1.81
N CYS A 34 2.02 4.09 1.80
CA CYS A 34 0.97 4.64 0.94
C CYS A 34 -0.30 4.86 1.76
N ARG A 35 -1.17 5.73 1.29
CA ARG A 35 -2.48 5.91 1.91
C ARG A 35 -3.38 4.69 1.70
N ASN A 36 -3.35 4.12 0.50
CA ASN A 36 -4.19 3.03 0.05
C ASN A 36 -3.42 1.70 0.00
N THR A 37 -4.16 0.60 0.09
CA THR A 37 -3.58 -0.76 0.14
C THR A 37 -3.28 -1.29 -1.26
N ALA A 38 -4.13 -1.01 -2.25
CA ALA A 38 -3.97 -1.56 -3.60
C ALA A 38 -2.63 -1.20 -4.26
N PRO A 39 -2.12 0.06 -4.16
CA PRO A 39 -0.80 0.39 -4.67
C PRO A 39 0.33 -0.36 -3.97
N LEU A 40 0.21 -0.58 -2.64
CA LEU A 40 1.21 -1.34 -1.88
C LEU A 40 1.26 -2.80 -2.31
N VAL A 41 0.10 -3.42 -2.56
CA VAL A 41 0.02 -4.81 -3.04
C VAL A 41 0.68 -4.94 -4.41
N ALA A 42 0.38 -4.03 -5.33
CA ALA A 42 1.00 -4.02 -6.66
C ALA A 42 2.52 -3.81 -6.57
N PHE A 43 2.97 -2.91 -5.71
CA PHE A 43 4.37 -2.62 -5.49
C PHE A 43 5.12 -3.81 -4.86
N ALA A 44 4.54 -4.43 -3.83
CA ALA A 44 5.10 -5.62 -3.19
C ALA A 44 5.25 -6.77 -4.18
N TYR A 45 4.26 -6.97 -5.06
CA TYR A 45 4.34 -7.97 -6.11
C TYR A 45 5.50 -7.70 -7.09
N GLY A 46 5.73 -6.43 -7.44
CA GLY A 46 6.89 -6.00 -8.23
C GLY A 46 8.23 -6.33 -7.54
N LEU A 47 8.34 -6.04 -6.25
CA LEU A 47 9.53 -6.37 -5.45
C LEU A 47 9.80 -7.88 -5.41
N LEU A 48 8.76 -8.67 -5.13
CA LEU A 48 8.88 -10.14 -5.04
C LEU A 48 9.29 -10.77 -6.38
N LYS A 49 8.84 -10.21 -7.51
CA LYS A 49 9.28 -10.65 -8.85
C LYS A 49 10.77 -10.41 -9.13
N GLN A 50 11.38 -9.51 -8.38
CA GLN A 50 12.79 -9.16 -8.46
C GLN A 50 13.59 -9.77 -7.28
N ASP A 51 13.04 -10.80 -6.65
CA ASP A 51 13.64 -11.51 -5.50
C ASP A 51 13.97 -10.59 -4.30
N ILE A 52 13.25 -9.47 -4.16
CA ILE A 52 13.37 -8.58 -3.01
C ILE A 52 12.35 -8.98 -1.95
N PRO A 53 12.80 -9.53 -0.81
CA PRO A 53 11.89 -9.91 0.26
C PRO A 53 11.19 -8.67 0.84
N CYS A 54 9.88 -8.73 0.92
CA CYS A 54 9.08 -7.66 1.50
C CYS A 54 7.86 -8.21 2.25
N THR A 55 7.33 -7.40 3.15
CA THR A 55 6.16 -7.75 3.97
C THR A 55 5.16 -6.60 3.94
N ILE A 56 3.88 -6.90 3.71
CA ILE A 56 2.80 -5.92 3.87
C ILE A 56 2.21 -6.08 5.27
N LEU A 57 2.30 -5.01 6.09
CA LEU A 57 1.66 -4.99 7.40
C LEU A 57 0.15 -4.88 7.25
N GLY A 58 -0.59 -5.80 7.85
CA GLY A 58 -2.04 -5.73 7.85
C GLY A 58 -2.74 -7.08 7.69
N ARG A 59 -2.49 -8.04 8.57
CA ARG A 59 -3.24 -9.31 8.61
C ARG A 59 -4.75 -9.10 8.64
N ASP A 60 -5.22 -8.08 9.35
CA ASP A 60 -6.62 -7.67 9.39
C ASP A 60 -7.12 -7.18 8.01
N ILE A 61 -6.27 -6.57 7.19
CA ILE A 61 -6.61 -6.17 5.81
C ILE A 61 -6.80 -7.42 4.95
N GLY A 62 -5.87 -8.37 5.02
CA GLY A 62 -5.98 -9.66 4.32
C GLY A 62 -7.24 -10.41 4.72
N ALA A 63 -7.53 -10.49 6.03
CA ALA A 63 -8.74 -11.13 6.54
C ALA A 63 -10.03 -10.44 6.02
N GLN A 64 -10.05 -9.11 5.96
CA GLN A 64 -11.19 -8.37 5.40
C GLN A 64 -11.38 -8.62 3.90
N LEU A 65 -10.31 -8.65 3.11
CA LEU A 65 -10.37 -8.99 1.68
C LEU A 65 -10.90 -10.41 1.48
N ALA A 66 -10.37 -11.37 2.23
CA ALA A 66 -10.84 -12.76 2.19
C ALA A 66 -12.32 -12.88 2.58
N ALA A 67 -12.78 -12.13 3.58
CA ALA A 67 -14.18 -12.10 3.99
C ALA A 67 -15.09 -11.54 2.88
N VAL A 68 -14.66 -10.51 2.15
CA VAL A 68 -15.39 -9.99 0.99
C VAL A 68 -15.54 -11.07 -0.08
N VAL A 69 -14.45 -11.78 -0.42
CA VAL A 69 -14.47 -12.88 -1.40
C VAL A 69 -15.44 -13.98 -0.98
N LYS A 70 -15.32 -14.49 0.25
CA LYS A 70 -16.18 -15.57 0.78
C LYS A 70 -17.66 -15.18 0.81
N LYS A 71 -17.97 -13.92 1.11
CA LYS A 71 -19.36 -13.41 1.15
C LYS A 71 -20.04 -13.43 -0.23
N GLN A 72 -19.27 -13.35 -1.33
CA GLN A 72 -19.84 -13.42 -2.68
C GLN A 72 -20.41 -14.81 -3.03
N ARG A 73 -19.97 -15.88 -2.36
CA ARG A 73 -20.40 -17.27 -2.66
C ARG A 73 -20.27 -17.57 -4.16
N ALA A 74 -19.19 -17.14 -4.76
CA ALA A 74 -18.95 -17.32 -6.18
C ALA A 74 -18.51 -18.76 -6.48
N THR A 75 -18.86 -19.24 -7.66
CA THR A 75 -18.54 -20.61 -8.12
C THR A 75 -17.31 -20.66 -9.02
N SER A 76 -16.97 -19.52 -9.65
CA SER A 76 -15.78 -19.36 -10.50
C SER A 76 -15.15 -17.99 -10.28
N LEU A 77 -13.97 -17.76 -10.85
CA LEU A 77 -13.34 -16.42 -10.80
C LEU A 77 -14.08 -15.40 -11.66
N GLU A 78 -14.69 -15.81 -12.78
CA GLU A 78 -15.54 -14.96 -13.61
C GLU A 78 -16.77 -14.51 -12.83
N ASP A 79 -17.49 -15.44 -12.23
CA ASP A 79 -18.64 -15.16 -11.36
C ASP A 79 -18.22 -14.25 -10.19
N LEU A 80 -17.04 -14.49 -9.61
CA LEU A 80 -16.51 -13.63 -8.55
C LEU A 80 -16.26 -12.20 -9.04
N ARG A 81 -15.68 -12.01 -10.22
CA ARG A 81 -15.42 -10.68 -10.78
C ARG A 81 -16.71 -9.88 -10.98
N GLU A 82 -17.72 -10.51 -11.55
CA GLU A 82 -19.03 -9.87 -11.74
C GLU A 82 -19.64 -9.46 -10.42
N LYS A 83 -19.70 -10.40 -9.46
CA LYS A 83 -20.26 -10.16 -8.12
C LYS A 83 -19.49 -9.09 -7.35
N LEU A 84 -18.15 -9.04 -7.47
CA LEU A 84 -17.33 -7.99 -6.87
C LEU A 84 -17.62 -6.61 -7.49
N GLY A 85 -17.88 -6.53 -8.80
CA GLY A 85 -18.29 -5.29 -9.46
C GLY A 85 -19.60 -4.77 -8.89
N VAL A 86 -20.62 -5.64 -8.81
CA VAL A 86 -21.93 -5.32 -8.23
C VAL A 86 -21.81 -4.94 -6.75
N TRP A 87 -21.03 -5.71 -5.98
CA TRP A 87 -20.77 -5.42 -4.57
C TRP A 87 -20.12 -4.05 -4.38
N SER A 88 -19.09 -3.74 -5.15
CA SER A 88 -18.37 -2.47 -5.05
C SER A 88 -19.28 -1.28 -5.35
N ALA A 89 -20.08 -1.34 -6.43
CA ALA A 89 -21.00 -0.27 -6.78
C ALA A 89 -22.08 -0.05 -5.70
N ARG A 90 -22.67 -1.14 -5.19
CA ARG A 90 -23.68 -1.09 -4.14
C ARG A 90 -23.14 -0.50 -2.83
N GLU A 91 -22.00 -1.00 -2.35
CA GLU A 91 -21.43 -0.53 -1.08
C GLU A 91 -20.89 0.91 -1.19
N ALA A 92 -20.37 1.32 -2.36
CA ALA A 92 -19.96 2.69 -2.62
C ALA A 92 -21.17 3.65 -2.56
N ALA A 93 -22.25 3.33 -3.27
CA ALA A 93 -23.49 4.12 -3.25
C ALA A 93 -24.07 4.20 -1.84
N ARG A 94 -24.04 3.11 -1.08
CA ARG A 94 -24.48 3.10 0.32
C ARG A 94 -23.61 4.00 1.19
N ALA A 95 -22.29 3.93 1.04
CA ALA A 95 -21.37 4.80 1.80
C ALA A 95 -21.64 6.27 1.52
N GLU A 96 -21.83 6.64 0.26
CA GLU A 96 -22.15 8.01 -0.16
C GLU A 96 -23.49 8.47 0.40
N ALA A 97 -24.53 7.65 0.38
CA ALA A 97 -25.84 7.95 0.95
C ALA A 97 -25.79 8.18 2.47
N GLU A 98 -24.88 7.49 3.16
CA GLU A 98 -24.62 7.65 4.59
C GLU A 98 -23.59 8.77 4.90
N GLY A 99 -23.16 9.57 3.91
CA GLY A 99 -22.15 10.62 4.06
C GLY A 99 -20.73 10.12 4.36
N ARG A 100 -20.45 8.83 4.12
CA ARG A 100 -19.15 8.21 4.30
C ARG A 100 -18.35 8.18 2.98
N SER A 101 -17.03 8.20 3.09
CA SER A 101 -16.17 8.06 1.91
C SER A 101 -16.25 6.65 1.31
N PRO A 102 -16.44 6.50 -0.01
CA PRO A 102 -16.42 5.22 -0.70
C PRO A 102 -14.97 4.69 -0.95
N GLU A 103 -13.96 5.45 -0.57
CA GLU A 103 -12.55 5.18 -0.89
C GLU A 103 -12.08 3.79 -0.45
N ARG A 104 -12.47 3.38 0.77
CA ARG A 104 -12.11 2.06 1.29
C ARG A 104 -12.67 0.93 0.42
N ILE A 105 -13.90 1.08 -0.09
CA ILE A 105 -14.54 0.10 -0.96
C ILE A 105 -13.80 0.03 -2.30
N ALA A 106 -13.48 1.18 -2.87
CA ALA A 106 -12.72 1.28 -4.10
C ALA A 106 -11.31 0.66 -3.97
N ASP A 107 -10.63 0.88 -2.84
CA ASP A 107 -9.31 0.30 -2.55
C ASP A 107 -9.40 -1.23 -2.41
N GLN A 108 -10.37 -1.76 -1.64
CA GLN A 108 -10.59 -3.19 -1.49
C GLN A 108 -10.90 -3.86 -2.84
N TYR A 109 -11.77 -3.25 -3.66
CA TYR A 109 -12.07 -3.74 -5.00
C TYR A 109 -10.82 -3.78 -5.88
N SER A 110 -10.04 -2.70 -5.88
CA SER A 110 -8.78 -2.61 -6.65
C SER A 110 -7.76 -3.67 -6.22
N CYS A 111 -7.62 -3.91 -4.90
CA CYS A 111 -6.80 -4.99 -4.36
C CYS A 111 -7.24 -6.37 -4.89
N LEU A 112 -8.54 -6.68 -4.77
CA LEU A 112 -9.08 -7.97 -5.20
C LEU A 112 -8.91 -8.19 -6.71
N MET A 113 -9.16 -7.15 -7.50
CA MET A 113 -8.95 -7.21 -8.96
C MET A 113 -7.48 -7.39 -9.34
N PHE A 114 -6.56 -6.79 -8.59
CA PHE A 114 -5.13 -7.02 -8.77
C PHE A 114 -4.77 -8.49 -8.49
N PHE A 115 -5.20 -9.04 -7.34
CA PHE A 115 -4.94 -10.44 -7.00
C PHE A 115 -5.50 -11.41 -8.03
N ILE A 116 -6.74 -11.21 -8.50
CA ILE A 116 -7.36 -12.07 -9.52
C ILE A 116 -6.54 -12.05 -10.83
N ARG A 117 -6.07 -10.87 -11.26
CA ARG A 117 -5.25 -10.74 -12.47
C ARG A 117 -3.86 -11.34 -12.33
N SER A 118 -3.32 -11.36 -11.12
CA SER A 118 -1.97 -11.86 -10.82
C SER A 118 -1.92 -13.37 -10.56
N LEU A 119 -3.04 -14.09 -10.66
CA LEU A 119 -3.06 -15.54 -10.58
C LEU A 119 -2.52 -16.17 -11.87
N ASP A 120 -1.69 -17.20 -11.70
CA ASP A 120 -1.17 -18.00 -12.79
C ASP A 120 -2.30 -18.80 -13.47
N GLU A 121 -2.23 -18.98 -14.78
CA GLU A 121 -3.30 -19.63 -15.56
C GLU A 121 -3.62 -21.04 -15.07
N ASP A 122 -2.60 -21.81 -14.71
CA ASP A 122 -2.74 -23.22 -14.26
C ASP A 122 -3.36 -23.37 -12.86
N SER A 123 -3.39 -22.29 -12.08
CA SER A 123 -3.87 -22.31 -10.68
C SER A 123 -5.03 -21.35 -10.42
N ARG A 124 -5.78 -20.99 -11.45
CA ARG A 124 -6.89 -20.02 -11.36
C ARG A 124 -8.10 -20.58 -10.64
N SER A 125 -8.15 -20.39 -9.32
CA SER A 125 -9.29 -20.78 -8.49
C SER A 125 -9.52 -19.76 -7.36
N ILE A 126 -10.71 -19.81 -6.77
CA ILE A 126 -11.02 -18.99 -5.58
C ILE A 126 -10.16 -19.42 -4.39
N ALA A 127 -9.83 -20.71 -4.27
CA ALA A 127 -8.94 -21.20 -3.23
C ALA A 127 -7.54 -20.64 -3.37
N SER A 128 -6.98 -20.62 -4.59
CA SER A 128 -5.67 -20.03 -4.87
C SER A 128 -5.65 -18.51 -4.64
N LEU A 129 -6.74 -17.81 -4.96
CA LEU A 129 -6.91 -16.40 -4.64
C LEU A 129 -6.83 -16.14 -3.13
N LEU A 130 -7.57 -16.91 -2.34
CA LEU A 130 -7.57 -16.78 -0.88
C LEU A 130 -6.20 -17.09 -0.28
N ALA A 131 -5.53 -18.15 -0.75
CA ALA A 131 -4.17 -18.49 -0.33
C ALA A 131 -3.17 -17.39 -0.68
N LYS A 132 -3.27 -16.79 -1.86
CA LYS A 132 -2.40 -15.68 -2.28
C LYS A 132 -2.60 -14.42 -1.44
N ILE A 133 -3.86 -14.11 -1.07
CA ILE A 133 -4.18 -13.00 -0.16
C ILE A 133 -3.56 -13.26 1.21
N ASP A 134 -3.74 -14.46 1.77
CA ASP A 134 -3.20 -14.82 3.09
C ASP A 134 -1.67 -14.75 3.12
N LEU A 135 -1.01 -15.24 2.08
CA LEU A 135 0.45 -15.20 1.95
C LEU A 135 1.00 -13.78 1.86
N MET A 136 0.28 -12.85 1.22
CA MET A 136 0.75 -11.47 1.00
C MET A 136 0.67 -10.62 2.27
N PHE A 137 -0.30 -10.87 3.14
CA PHE A 137 -0.52 -10.09 4.35
C PHE A 137 -0.09 -10.88 5.59
N THR A 138 1.09 -10.58 6.08
CA THR A 138 1.61 -11.16 7.32
C THR A 138 2.00 -10.07 8.30
N ASP A 139 1.90 -10.33 9.60
CA ASP A 139 2.40 -9.41 10.63
C ASP A 139 3.83 -9.77 11.07
N THR A 140 4.47 -10.75 10.44
CA THR A 140 5.78 -11.24 10.80
C THR A 140 6.91 -10.39 10.18
N ALA A 141 6.94 -9.12 10.48
CA ALA A 141 8.07 -8.23 10.15
C ALA A 141 9.25 -8.46 11.12
N THR A 142 9.71 -9.70 11.26
CA THR A 142 10.84 -10.03 12.16
C THR A 142 12.19 -10.14 11.45
N ALA A 143 12.23 -10.08 10.14
CA ALA A 143 13.50 -10.10 9.41
C ALA A 143 14.00 -8.65 9.24
N LYS A 144 15.14 -8.35 9.83
CA LYS A 144 15.83 -7.04 9.74
C LYS A 144 16.11 -6.58 8.30
N ASP A 145 16.06 -7.50 7.33
CA ASP A 145 16.45 -7.27 5.94
C ASP A 145 15.26 -7.14 4.98
N ARG A 146 14.03 -6.99 5.49
CA ARG A 146 12.84 -6.90 4.64
C ARG A 146 12.36 -5.47 4.47
N VAL A 147 11.95 -5.17 3.25
CA VAL A 147 11.21 -3.95 2.98
C VAL A 147 9.81 -4.09 3.59
N VAL A 148 9.43 -3.16 4.43
CA VAL A 148 8.10 -3.15 5.06
C VAL A 148 7.19 -2.25 4.26
N LEU A 149 6.08 -2.78 3.76
CA LEU A 149 5.03 -1.99 3.14
C LEU A 149 3.88 -1.80 4.14
N SER A 150 3.38 -0.59 4.26
CA SER A 150 2.30 -0.29 5.21
C SER A 150 1.45 0.87 4.74
N THR A 151 0.15 0.83 5.08
CA THR A 151 -0.63 2.05 4.98
C THR A 151 -0.17 3.05 6.03
N VAL A 152 -0.26 4.35 5.73
CA VAL A 152 0.10 5.40 6.70
C VAL A 152 -0.65 5.25 8.02
N HIS A 153 -1.92 4.79 7.96
CA HIS A 153 -2.72 4.55 9.16
C HIS A 153 -2.14 3.44 10.06
N LYS A 154 -1.66 2.36 9.46
CA LYS A 154 -1.04 1.23 10.18
C LYS A 154 0.38 1.55 10.65
N ALA A 155 1.07 2.44 9.96
CA ALA A 155 2.41 2.88 10.33
C ALA A 155 2.43 3.84 11.54
N LYS A 156 1.26 4.28 12.04
CA LYS A 156 1.18 5.13 13.21
C LYS A 156 1.83 4.45 14.42
N GLY A 157 2.82 5.11 15.04
CA GLY A 157 3.59 4.59 16.17
C GLY A 157 4.81 3.75 15.77
N LEU A 158 5.00 3.45 14.48
CA LEU A 158 6.21 2.80 13.98
C LEU A 158 7.17 3.85 13.41
N GLU A 159 8.45 3.56 13.41
CA GLU A 159 9.49 4.41 12.84
C GLU A 159 10.51 3.56 12.08
N TYR A 160 11.08 4.14 11.03
CA TYR A 160 12.03 3.46 10.16
C TYR A 160 13.18 4.40 9.81
N HIS A 161 14.38 3.86 9.67
CA HIS A 161 15.54 4.65 9.27
C HIS A 161 15.29 5.38 7.96
N THR A 162 14.75 4.68 6.97
CA THR A 162 14.38 5.23 5.66
C THR A 162 12.92 4.98 5.34
N VAL A 163 12.20 6.00 4.91
CA VAL A 163 10.81 5.90 4.47
C VAL A 163 10.67 6.35 3.02
N PHE A 164 9.97 5.57 2.24
CA PHE A 164 9.51 5.91 0.90
C PHE A 164 8.01 6.17 0.95
N ILE A 165 7.56 7.35 0.55
CA ILE A 165 6.13 7.67 0.40
C ILE A 165 5.75 7.45 -1.06
N LEU A 166 4.93 6.43 -1.31
CA LEU A 166 4.50 6.02 -2.63
C LEU A 166 3.27 6.84 -3.06
N ASP A 167 3.35 7.41 -4.27
CA ASP A 167 2.24 8.09 -4.95
C ASP A 167 1.52 9.15 -4.09
N LYS A 168 2.29 9.94 -3.31
CA LYS A 168 1.71 10.97 -2.44
C LYS A 168 0.74 11.87 -3.20
N GLY A 169 1.15 12.43 -4.34
CA GLY A 169 0.31 13.35 -5.12
C GLY A 169 -0.98 12.75 -5.68
N LYS A 170 -1.08 11.41 -5.73
CA LYS A 170 -2.24 10.69 -6.25
C LYS A 170 -3.22 10.29 -5.15
N TYR A 171 -2.72 9.95 -3.95
CA TYR A 171 -3.52 9.37 -2.87
C TYR A 171 -3.58 10.23 -1.62
N MET A 172 -2.66 11.19 -1.43
CA MET A 172 -2.64 12.09 -0.27
C MET A 172 -2.51 13.56 -0.71
N PRO A 173 -3.48 14.42 -0.42
CA PRO A 173 -4.72 14.13 0.31
C PRO A 173 -5.71 13.30 -0.51
N SER A 174 -6.63 12.61 0.18
CA SER A 174 -7.69 11.86 -0.49
C SER A 174 -8.60 12.79 -1.29
N LYS A 175 -8.90 12.42 -2.53
CA LYS A 175 -9.88 13.13 -3.38
C LYS A 175 -11.30 13.14 -2.81
N TYR A 176 -11.58 12.24 -1.85
CA TYR A 176 -12.86 12.14 -1.18
C TYR A 176 -12.96 13.03 0.07
N ALA A 177 -11.87 13.65 0.52
CA ALA A 177 -11.86 14.59 1.64
C ALA A 177 -12.36 15.96 1.20
N LYS A 178 -13.68 16.14 1.21
CA LYS A 178 -14.34 17.36 0.73
C LYS A 178 -14.69 18.34 1.86
N LEU A 179 -14.95 17.83 3.05
CA LEU A 179 -15.30 18.65 4.20
C LEU A 179 -14.04 19.21 4.90
N PRO A 180 -14.10 20.41 5.52
CA PRO A 180 -12.93 21.01 6.16
C PRO A 180 -12.25 20.10 7.18
N TRP A 181 -13.00 19.41 8.02
CA TRP A 181 -12.45 18.48 9.00
C TRP A 181 -11.78 17.24 8.36
N GLN A 182 -12.30 16.76 7.20
CA GLN A 182 -11.67 15.67 6.45
C GLN A 182 -10.34 16.12 5.85
N GLN A 183 -10.29 17.33 5.30
CA GLN A 183 -9.05 17.90 4.76
C GLN A 183 -8.00 18.09 5.87
N GLU A 184 -8.42 18.48 7.07
CA GLU A 184 -7.51 18.57 8.22
C GLU A 184 -7.00 17.21 8.63
N GLN A 185 -7.84 16.18 8.64
CA GLN A 185 -7.39 14.80 8.88
C GLN A 185 -6.37 14.32 7.84
N GLU A 186 -6.55 14.67 6.55
CA GLU A 186 -5.58 14.33 5.51
C GLU A 186 -4.23 15.05 5.70
N LYS A 187 -4.23 16.32 6.15
CA LYS A 187 -2.99 17.02 6.52
C LYS A 187 -2.29 16.32 7.67
N ASN A 188 -3.03 15.92 8.71
CA ASN A 188 -2.48 15.16 9.82
C ASN A 188 -1.94 13.80 9.38
N LEU A 189 -2.61 13.14 8.42
CA LEU A 189 -2.12 11.89 7.86
C LEU A 189 -0.81 12.06 7.09
N ILE A 190 -0.68 13.13 6.31
CA ILE A 190 0.58 13.48 5.63
C ILE A 190 1.69 13.74 6.65
N TYR A 191 1.39 14.45 7.72
CA TYR A 191 2.34 14.68 8.81
C TYR A 191 2.78 13.36 9.45
N VAL A 192 1.83 12.46 9.74
CA VAL A 192 2.16 11.12 10.26
C VAL A 192 3.08 10.39 9.29
N ALA A 193 2.80 10.39 8.00
CA ALA A 193 3.64 9.70 7.01
C ALA A 193 5.09 10.22 7.00
N ILE A 194 5.27 11.54 7.01
CA ILE A 194 6.58 12.19 6.99
C ILE A 194 7.37 11.88 8.27
N THR A 195 6.73 11.93 9.42
CA THR A 195 7.36 11.69 10.72
C THR A 195 7.67 10.22 11.02
N ARG A 196 7.40 9.30 10.09
CA ARG A 196 7.84 7.90 10.23
C ARG A 196 9.30 7.69 9.86
N ALA A 197 9.91 8.64 9.14
CA ALA A 197 11.32 8.62 8.80
C ALA A 197 12.17 9.16 9.96
N GLN A 198 13.13 8.35 10.42
CA GLN A 198 14.11 8.77 11.41
C GLN A 198 15.25 9.56 10.77
N HIS A 199 15.66 9.20 9.55
CA HIS A 199 16.84 9.78 8.89
C HIS A 199 16.57 10.19 7.44
N THR A 200 15.95 9.32 6.64
CA THR A 200 15.79 9.57 5.21
C THR A 200 14.35 9.41 4.76
N LEU A 201 13.85 10.41 4.04
CA LEU A 201 12.52 10.42 3.43
C LEU A 201 12.62 10.56 1.92
N TYR A 202 12.08 9.61 1.19
CA TYR A 202 11.94 9.67 -0.26
C TYR A 202 10.47 9.74 -0.69
N TYR A 203 10.20 10.58 -1.67
CA TYR A 203 8.94 10.53 -2.43
C TYR A 203 9.18 9.73 -3.71
N ILE A 204 8.34 8.74 -3.96
CA ILE A 204 8.39 7.88 -5.15
C ILE A 204 7.01 7.79 -5.80
N THR A 205 6.98 7.54 -7.10
CA THR A 205 5.75 7.26 -7.85
C THR A 205 5.84 5.88 -8.48
N SER A 206 4.72 5.17 -8.56
CA SER A 206 4.66 3.83 -9.13
C SER A 206 5.11 3.75 -10.60
N ASP A 207 5.01 4.88 -11.32
CA ASP A 207 5.36 4.98 -12.74
C ASP A 207 6.89 5.07 -12.99
N CYS A 208 7.67 5.37 -11.94
CA CYS A 208 9.11 5.57 -12.02
C CYS A 208 9.93 4.29 -11.75
N TRP A 209 9.27 3.15 -11.67
CA TRP A 209 9.94 1.87 -11.56
C TRP A 209 10.69 1.53 -12.85
N SER A 210 11.97 1.20 -12.75
CA SER A 210 12.79 0.75 -13.87
C SER A 210 13.35 -0.64 -13.60
N ASP A 211 13.05 -1.58 -14.49
CA ASP A 211 13.65 -2.93 -14.46
C ASP A 211 15.09 -2.94 -14.99
N LYS A 212 15.53 -1.83 -15.60
CA LYS A 212 16.89 -1.70 -16.13
C LYS A 212 17.79 -1.00 -15.11
N GLU A 213 18.89 -1.66 -14.76
CA GLU A 213 20.00 -0.99 -14.08
C GLU A 213 20.49 0.12 -14.99
N THR A 214 20.25 1.36 -14.61
CA THR A 214 20.93 2.48 -15.24
C THR A 214 22.38 2.39 -14.76
N THR A 215 23.26 1.86 -15.60
CA THR A 215 24.69 1.93 -15.39
C THR A 215 25.02 3.42 -15.34
N ALA A 216 25.26 3.93 -14.15
CA ALA A 216 25.79 5.28 -13.99
C ALA A 216 27.17 5.31 -14.63
N ALA A 217 27.30 6.08 -15.71
CA ALA A 217 28.56 6.41 -16.35
C ALA A 217 29.28 7.45 -15.50
#